data_cc93c9dd67d5e676a191a4ab2e4191de
#
_entry.id   cc93c9dd67d5e676a191a4ab2e4191de
#
_cell.length_a   1.000
_cell.length_b   1.000
_cell.length_c   1.000
_cell.angle_alpha   90.00
_cell.angle_beta   90.00
_cell.angle_gamma   90.00
#
_symmetry.space_group_name_H-M   'P 1'
#
loop_
_entity.id
_entity.type
_entity.pdbx_description
1 polymer ?
#
loop_
_entity_poly.entity_id
_entity_poly.type
_entity_poly.pdbx_seq_one_letter_code
_entity_poly.pdbx_strand_id
1 'polypeptide(L)'
;MMLTHPARMVNLLMAIRNFEPWHGKIPATGSWIPSWPPGYPCLADSLRALRTMAWWGDLPAAMRSALESQAPQLEVPDLGKFRAFQSSYWQPVNNRQMLEAAGRKAEELGYKGVILGTWGEVQSNDAAKIMVGIAEECFRYGTPFEPPVALVSGGEMTVSVGNARGIGGRNQEFALRAAMRISELKGSGIVVGSVDSDGTDGPGTQLAGGGGGDFRCLAGGIVDEATLAAARGLGIDLDAELRGHNSTPPLLKLKSGIYTGNTGIVGGDLRVVLIPGH
;
A
#
# COMPACT_ATOMS: atom_id res chain seq x y z
N MET A 1 -10.31 3.69 -23.50
CA MET A 1 -10.21 2.31 -23.02
C MET A 1 -11.57 1.71 -22.67
N MET A 2 -12.44 2.39 -21.89
CA MET A 2 -13.74 1.86 -21.51
C MET A 2 -14.69 1.63 -22.69
N LEU A 3 -14.66 2.48 -23.71
CA LEU A 3 -15.50 2.31 -24.92
C LEU A 3 -15.02 1.20 -25.86
N THR A 4 -13.72 0.93 -25.88
CA THR A 4 -13.15 -0.09 -26.78
C THR A 4 -12.91 -1.43 -26.09
N HIS A 5 -12.67 -1.42 -24.78
CA HIS A 5 -12.36 -2.62 -24.02
C HIS A 5 -12.95 -2.53 -22.59
N PRO A 6 -14.27 -2.51 -22.46
CA PRO A 6 -14.93 -2.29 -21.17
C PRO A 6 -14.59 -3.36 -20.13
N ALA A 7 -14.47 -4.63 -20.54
CA ALA A 7 -14.10 -5.70 -19.61
C ALA A 7 -12.70 -5.52 -19.03
N ARG A 8 -11.75 -4.97 -19.80
CA ARG A 8 -10.42 -4.64 -19.29
C ARG A 8 -10.44 -3.51 -18.27
N MET A 9 -11.31 -2.51 -18.46
CA MET A 9 -11.44 -1.43 -17.49
C MET A 9 -12.03 -1.92 -16.17
N VAL A 10 -13.05 -2.78 -16.22
CA VAL A 10 -13.60 -3.40 -15.01
C VAL A 10 -12.55 -4.26 -14.32
N ASN A 11 -11.81 -5.04 -15.08
CA ASN A 11 -10.73 -5.85 -14.57
C ASN A 11 -9.66 -5.00 -13.87
N LEU A 12 -9.29 -3.86 -14.46
CA LEU A 12 -8.39 -2.90 -13.83
C LEU A 12 -8.93 -2.37 -12.50
N LEU A 13 -10.20 -1.95 -12.46
CA LEU A 13 -10.84 -1.45 -11.25
C LEU A 13 -10.92 -2.51 -10.14
N MET A 14 -11.25 -3.74 -10.52
CA MET A 14 -11.33 -4.86 -9.56
C MET A 14 -9.95 -5.30 -9.08
N ALA A 15 -8.94 -5.26 -9.94
CA ALA A 15 -7.56 -5.57 -9.55
C ALA A 15 -6.97 -4.53 -8.58
N ILE A 16 -7.30 -3.26 -8.73
CA ILE A 16 -6.94 -2.23 -7.76
C ILE A 16 -7.57 -2.52 -6.39
N ARG A 17 -8.78 -3.08 -6.38
CA ARG A 17 -9.47 -3.46 -5.15
C ARG A 17 -8.91 -4.74 -4.51
N ASN A 18 -8.48 -5.70 -5.32
CA ASN A 18 -8.04 -7.03 -4.89
C ASN A 18 -6.57 -7.25 -5.27
N PHE A 19 -5.70 -6.36 -4.78
CA PHE A 19 -4.28 -6.45 -5.06
C PHE A 19 -3.69 -7.71 -4.42
N GLU A 20 -3.42 -8.72 -5.24
CA GLU A 20 -2.68 -9.90 -4.80
C GLU A 20 -1.18 -9.64 -4.86
N PRO A 21 -0.45 -9.89 -3.77
CA PRO A 21 1.00 -9.78 -3.78
C PRO A 21 1.59 -10.73 -4.82
N TRP A 22 2.51 -10.19 -5.59
CA TRP A 22 3.11 -10.85 -6.76
C TRP A 22 4.06 -11.98 -6.34
N HIS A 23 3.68 -13.20 -6.59
CA HIS A 23 4.50 -14.39 -6.28
C HIS A 23 5.29 -14.91 -7.48
N GLY A 24 5.56 -14.09 -8.49
CA GLY A 24 6.32 -14.49 -9.68
C GLY A 24 5.55 -15.42 -10.63
N LYS A 25 4.28 -15.70 -10.37
CA LYS A 25 3.39 -16.42 -11.28
C LYS A 25 2.36 -15.44 -11.84
N ILE A 26 2.03 -15.60 -13.12
CA ILE A 26 0.89 -14.85 -13.70
C ILE A 26 -0.33 -15.20 -12.87
N PRO A 27 -1.02 -14.24 -12.24
CA PRO A 27 -2.21 -14.52 -11.45
C PRO A 27 -3.24 -15.26 -12.32
N ALA A 28 -3.83 -16.31 -11.78
CA ALA A 28 -4.87 -17.05 -12.48
C ALA A 28 -6.13 -16.18 -12.69
N THR A 29 -6.30 -15.14 -11.88
CA THR A 29 -7.46 -14.25 -11.87
C THR A 29 -7.00 -12.82 -11.73
N GLY A 30 -7.46 -11.96 -12.61
CA GLY A 30 -7.42 -10.51 -12.54
C GLY A 30 -6.03 -9.87 -12.49
N SER A 31 -5.73 -9.09 -13.50
CA SER A 31 -4.57 -8.21 -13.50
C SER A 31 -5.00 -6.81 -13.89
N TRP A 32 -4.47 -5.81 -13.17
CA TRP A 32 -4.62 -4.42 -13.56
C TRP A 32 -3.76 -4.05 -14.78
N ILE A 33 -2.84 -4.94 -15.19
CA ILE A 33 -2.01 -4.74 -16.37
C ILE A 33 -2.82 -5.09 -17.62
N PRO A 34 -3.02 -4.17 -18.58
CA PRO A 34 -3.84 -4.41 -19.77
C PRO A 34 -3.33 -5.54 -20.69
N SER A 35 -2.05 -5.90 -20.56
CA SER A 35 -1.41 -6.97 -21.31
C SER A 35 -1.62 -8.37 -20.72
N TRP A 36 -2.32 -8.49 -19.62
CA TRP A 36 -2.60 -9.77 -18.96
C TRP A 36 -4.01 -10.27 -19.24
N PRO A 37 -4.25 -11.59 -19.09
CA PRO A 37 -5.59 -12.12 -19.20
C PRO A 37 -6.52 -11.43 -18.20
N PRO A 38 -7.73 -11.02 -18.60
CA PRO A 38 -8.67 -10.41 -17.67
C PRO A 38 -9.18 -11.43 -16.63
N GLY A 39 -9.37 -10.98 -15.38
CA GLY A 39 -10.02 -11.77 -14.35
C GLY A 39 -11.49 -12.03 -14.62
N TYR A 40 -12.12 -11.16 -15.43
CA TYR A 40 -13.47 -11.32 -15.95
C TYR A 40 -13.37 -11.73 -17.43
N PRO A 41 -13.67 -13.00 -17.77
CA PRO A 41 -13.35 -13.55 -19.07
C PRO A 41 -14.24 -13.02 -20.21
N CYS A 42 -15.36 -12.40 -19.89
CA CYS A 42 -16.26 -11.85 -20.90
C CYS A 42 -16.94 -10.54 -20.48
N LEU A 43 -17.45 -9.82 -21.47
CA LEU A 43 -18.16 -8.55 -21.26
C LEU A 43 -19.40 -8.71 -20.36
N ALA A 44 -20.10 -9.84 -20.46
CA ALA A 44 -21.27 -10.12 -19.62
C ALA A 44 -20.91 -10.19 -18.13
N ASP A 45 -19.78 -10.81 -17.78
CA ASP A 45 -19.29 -10.87 -16.39
C ASP A 45 -18.93 -9.48 -15.89
N SER A 46 -18.26 -8.68 -16.73
CA SER A 46 -17.91 -7.30 -16.44
C SER A 46 -19.14 -6.44 -16.20
N LEU A 47 -20.18 -6.60 -17.04
CA LEU A 47 -21.45 -5.89 -16.90
C LEU A 47 -22.16 -6.27 -15.60
N ARG A 48 -22.17 -7.54 -15.24
CA ARG A 48 -22.74 -8.03 -13.97
C ARG A 48 -22.03 -7.38 -12.77
N ALA A 49 -20.69 -7.36 -12.77
CA ALA A 49 -19.91 -6.73 -11.71
C ALA A 49 -20.18 -5.21 -11.61
N LEU A 50 -20.21 -4.51 -12.75
CA LEU A 50 -20.50 -3.08 -12.79
C LEU A 50 -21.87 -2.72 -12.23
N ARG A 51 -22.89 -3.52 -12.49
CA ARG A 51 -24.25 -3.30 -12.00
C ARG A 51 -24.38 -3.40 -10.48
N THR A 52 -23.44 -4.04 -9.81
CA THR A 52 -23.41 -4.08 -8.33
C THR A 52 -22.80 -2.82 -7.72
N MET A 53 -22.20 -1.94 -8.52
CA MET A 53 -21.57 -0.72 -8.04
C MET A 53 -22.58 0.42 -7.92
N ALA A 54 -22.52 1.18 -6.83
CA ALA A 54 -23.46 2.26 -6.55
C ALA A 54 -23.51 3.35 -7.65
N TRP A 55 -22.38 3.56 -8.33
CA TRP A 55 -22.24 4.57 -9.39
C TRP A 55 -22.67 4.09 -10.79
N TRP A 56 -23.26 2.89 -10.93
CA TRP A 56 -23.76 2.43 -12.22
C TRP A 56 -24.76 3.41 -12.86
N GLY A 57 -25.65 4.00 -12.03
CA GLY A 57 -26.60 5.00 -12.46
C GLY A 57 -25.98 6.29 -12.99
N ASP A 58 -24.80 6.64 -12.52
CA ASP A 58 -24.08 7.87 -12.84
C ASP A 58 -23.25 7.76 -14.14
N LEU A 59 -23.14 6.56 -14.71
CA LEU A 59 -22.45 6.38 -15.97
C LEU A 59 -23.17 7.10 -17.11
N PRO A 60 -22.43 7.74 -18.04
CA PRO A 60 -23.02 8.31 -19.25
C PRO A 60 -23.87 7.29 -20.02
N ALA A 61 -25.02 7.72 -20.52
CA ALA A 61 -25.95 6.83 -21.22
C ALA A 61 -25.30 6.05 -22.37
N ALA A 62 -24.43 6.71 -23.16
CA ALA A 62 -23.71 6.07 -24.24
C ALA A 62 -22.80 4.91 -23.76
N MET A 63 -22.17 5.05 -22.58
CA MET A 63 -21.36 4.01 -21.98
C MET A 63 -22.23 2.83 -21.52
N ARG A 64 -23.33 3.11 -20.84
CA ARG A 64 -24.28 2.06 -20.42
C ARG A 64 -24.82 1.29 -21.63
N SER A 65 -25.29 2.01 -22.66
CA SER A 65 -25.78 1.36 -23.89
C SER A 65 -24.72 0.52 -24.58
N ALA A 66 -23.48 1.00 -24.65
CA ALA A 66 -22.37 0.23 -25.23
C ALA A 66 -22.10 -1.05 -24.44
N LEU A 67 -22.08 -0.98 -23.11
CA LEU A 67 -21.87 -2.13 -22.24
C LEU A 67 -23.04 -3.12 -22.33
N GLU A 68 -24.27 -2.64 -22.35
CA GLU A 68 -25.50 -3.45 -22.42
C GLU A 68 -25.72 -4.10 -23.79
N SER A 69 -25.17 -3.52 -24.85
CA SER A 69 -25.28 -4.11 -26.20
C SER A 69 -24.52 -5.43 -26.29
N GLN A 70 -23.55 -5.68 -25.44
CA GLN A 70 -22.67 -6.85 -25.46
C GLN A 70 -22.15 -7.16 -26.88
N ALA A 71 -21.88 -6.11 -27.64
CA ALA A 71 -21.47 -6.24 -29.04
C ALA A 71 -20.12 -6.99 -29.12
N PRO A 72 -19.98 -7.97 -30.03
CA PRO A 72 -18.78 -8.82 -30.12
C PRO A 72 -17.47 -8.05 -30.31
N GLN A 73 -17.51 -6.87 -30.92
CA GLN A 73 -16.33 -6.02 -31.07
C GLN A 73 -15.86 -5.39 -29.76
N LEU A 74 -16.70 -5.36 -28.72
CA LEU A 74 -16.37 -4.87 -27.39
C LEU A 74 -15.81 -5.97 -26.48
N GLU A 75 -15.89 -7.23 -26.94
CA GLU A 75 -15.40 -8.36 -26.18
C GLU A 75 -13.85 -8.33 -26.07
N VAL A 76 -13.34 -8.80 -24.95
CA VAL A 76 -11.89 -8.96 -24.78
C VAL A 76 -11.43 -10.29 -25.35
N PRO A 77 -10.18 -10.40 -25.83
CA PRO A 77 -9.66 -11.69 -26.26
C PRO A 77 -9.74 -12.72 -25.15
N ASP A 78 -10.27 -13.89 -25.46
CA ASP A 78 -10.21 -15.03 -24.56
C ASP A 78 -8.77 -15.47 -24.28
N LEU A 79 -8.58 -16.32 -23.28
CA LEU A 79 -7.25 -16.78 -22.88
C LEU A 79 -6.49 -17.50 -24.02
N GLY A 80 -7.20 -18.19 -24.92
CA GLY A 80 -6.60 -18.85 -26.09
C GLY A 80 -6.02 -17.84 -27.07
N LYS A 81 -6.81 -16.83 -27.44
CA LYS A 81 -6.34 -15.70 -28.27
C LYS A 81 -5.22 -14.93 -27.60
N PHE A 82 -5.32 -14.71 -26.29
CA PHE A 82 -4.27 -14.02 -25.53
C PHE A 82 -2.93 -14.78 -25.59
N ARG A 83 -2.96 -16.09 -25.43
CA ARG A 83 -1.77 -16.94 -25.56
C ARG A 83 -1.18 -16.95 -26.97
N ALA A 84 -2.02 -16.82 -28.00
CA ALA A 84 -1.58 -16.76 -29.38
C ALA A 84 -0.74 -15.49 -29.70
N PHE A 85 -0.86 -14.43 -28.89
CA PHE A 85 -0.03 -13.23 -29.06
C PHE A 85 1.42 -13.42 -28.61
N GLN A 86 1.82 -14.59 -28.12
CA GLN A 86 3.18 -14.88 -27.64
C GLN A 86 3.72 -13.80 -26.68
N SER A 87 2.82 -13.19 -25.92
CA SER A 87 3.21 -12.18 -24.95
C SER A 87 3.99 -12.82 -23.81
N SER A 88 5.13 -12.26 -23.47
CA SER A 88 5.89 -12.63 -22.28
C SER A 88 5.82 -11.50 -21.26
N TYR A 89 5.71 -11.89 -19.99
CA TYR A 89 5.77 -10.96 -18.88
C TYR A 89 7.05 -11.17 -18.10
N TRP A 90 7.76 -10.11 -17.85
CA TRP A 90 8.99 -10.11 -17.11
C TRP A 90 8.91 -9.14 -15.94
N GLN A 91 9.09 -9.64 -14.72
CA GLN A 91 9.09 -8.83 -13.51
C GLN A 91 10.50 -8.83 -12.91
N PRO A 92 11.32 -7.81 -13.20
CA PRO A 92 12.70 -7.77 -12.76
C PRO A 92 12.83 -7.66 -11.23
N VAL A 93 11.88 -7.00 -10.59
CA VAL A 93 11.81 -6.86 -9.13
C VAL A 93 10.37 -7.08 -8.67
N ASN A 94 10.19 -7.87 -7.63
CA ASN A 94 8.90 -8.06 -6.97
C ASN A 94 8.99 -7.75 -5.47
N ASN A 95 7.83 -7.64 -4.82
CA ASN A 95 7.77 -7.30 -3.40
C ASN A 95 8.58 -8.29 -2.55
N ARG A 96 8.48 -9.59 -2.80
CA ARG A 96 9.22 -10.62 -2.04
C ARG A 96 10.73 -10.42 -2.10
N GLN A 97 11.29 -10.13 -3.28
CA GLN A 97 12.72 -9.86 -3.44
C GLN A 97 13.16 -8.61 -2.67
N MET A 98 12.31 -7.58 -2.62
CA MET A 98 12.55 -6.38 -1.83
C MET A 98 12.60 -6.70 -0.33
N LEU A 99 11.67 -7.51 0.18
CA LEU A 99 11.67 -7.93 1.59
C LEU A 99 12.90 -8.77 1.94
N GLU A 100 13.31 -9.66 1.05
CA GLU A 100 14.54 -10.46 1.23
C GLU A 100 15.79 -9.58 1.26
N ALA A 101 15.84 -8.55 0.42
CA ALA A 101 16.94 -7.57 0.45
C ALA A 101 16.94 -6.77 1.76
N ALA A 102 15.78 -6.36 2.25
CA ALA A 102 15.64 -5.68 3.54
C ALA A 102 16.05 -6.59 4.71
N GLY A 103 15.66 -7.87 4.68
CA GLY A 103 16.08 -8.87 5.67
C GLY A 103 17.59 -9.05 5.70
N ARG A 104 18.23 -9.24 4.54
CA ARG A 104 19.70 -9.32 4.46
C ARG A 104 20.38 -8.05 4.97
N LYS A 105 19.81 -6.87 4.65
CA LYS A 105 20.34 -5.61 5.17
C LYS A 105 20.24 -5.49 6.67
N ALA A 106 19.16 -5.99 7.25
CA ALA A 106 19.02 -6.07 8.71
C ALA A 106 20.09 -6.98 9.33
N GLU A 107 20.38 -8.13 8.70
CA GLU A 107 21.43 -9.04 9.15
C GLU A 107 22.84 -8.40 9.10
N GLU A 108 23.16 -7.65 8.05
CA GLU A 108 24.39 -6.88 7.95
C GLU A 108 24.53 -5.83 9.09
N LEU A 109 23.41 -5.36 9.61
CA LEU A 109 23.34 -4.39 10.71
C LEU A 109 23.24 -5.05 12.10
N GLY A 110 23.35 -6.38 12.17
CA GLY A 110 23.32 -7.14 13.42
C GLY A 110 21.95 -7.52 13.94
N TYR A 111 20.89 -7.38 13.14
CA TYR A 111 19.54 -7.81 13.49
C TYR A 111 19.21 -9.12 12.78
N LYS A 112 18.49 -10.02 13.44
CA LYS A 112 17.89 -11.16 12.77
C LYS A 112 16.77 -10.70 11.85
N GLY A 113 16.89 -10.89 10.54
CA GLY A 113 15.87 -10.53 9.56
C GLY A 113 14.72 -11.55 9.54
N VAL A 114 13.50 -11.12 9.87
CA VAL A 114 12.29 -11.96 9.86
C VAL A 114 11.25 -11.38 8.93
N ILE A 115 10.95 -12.09 7.85
CA ILE A 115 9.89 -11.69 6.91
C ILE A 115 8.56 -12.26 7.42
N LEU A 116 7.66 -11.38 7.86
CA LEU A 116 6.34 -11.75 8.34
C LEU A 116 5.38 -12.10 7.19
N GLY A 117 5.50 -11.42 6.06
CA GLY A 117 4.68 -11.69 4.88
C GLY A 117 4.45 -10.48 3.99
N THR A 118 3.66 -10.71 2.94
CA THR A 118 3.18 -9.69 2.01
C THR A 118 1.66 -9.55 2.21
N TRP A 119 1.22 -8.44 2.82
CA TRP A 119 -0.18 -8.23 3.17
C TRP A 119 -0.84 -7.26 2.20
N GLY A 120 -1.86 -7.71 1.50
CA GLY A 120 -2.78 -6.86 0.75
C GLY A 120 -4.09 -6.69 1.51
N GLU A 121 -4.83 -5.62 1.20
CA GLU A 121 -6.19 -5.33 1.69
C GLU A 121 -6.34 -5.14 3.22
N VAL A 122 -5.24 -5.10 3.97
CA VAL A 122 -5.27 -4.80 5.40
C VAL A 122 -5.30 -3.29 5.59
N GLN A 123 -6.18 -2.83 6.48
CA GLN A 123 -6.20 -1.42 6.87
C GLN A 123 -4.88 -1.03 7.56
N SER A 124 -4.28 0.06 7.11
CA SER A 124 -2.98 0.55 7.57
C SER A 124 -2.89 0.66 9.09
N ASN A 125 -3.90 1.24 9.73
CA ASN A 125 -3.95 1.40 11.18
C ASN A 125 -3.97 0.07 11.94
N ASP A 126 -4.62 -0.96 11.39
CA ASP A 126 -4.72 -2.27 12.06
C ASP A 126 -3.45 -3.08 11.83
N ALA A 127 -2.85 -2.99 10.64
CA ALA A 127 -1.53 -3.56 10.37
C ALA A 127 -0.47 -3.02 11.35
N ALA A 128 -0.47 -1.71 11.63
CA ALA A 128 0.44 -1.09 12.59
C ALA A 128 0.26 -1.64 14.00
N LYS A 129 -1.00 -1.76 14.48
CA LYS A 129 -1.29 -2.33 15.80
C LYS A 129 -0.80 -3.76 15.95
N ILE A 130 -1.04 -4.60 14.93
CA ILE A 130 -0.63 -6.01 14.93
C ILE A 130 0.90 -6.10 14.93
N MET A 131 1.55 -5.35 14.04
CA MET A 131 3.00 -5.44 13.91
C MET A 131 3.75 -4.92 15.14
N VAL A 132 3.27 -3.83 15.75
CA VAL A 132 3.80 -3.34 17.03
C VAL A 132 3.46 -4.29 18.18
N GLY A 133 2.29 -4.94 18.17
CA GLY A 133 1.96 -5.99 19.16
C GLY A 133 2.95 -7.16 19.12
N ILE A 134 3.32 -7.64 17.94
CA ILE A 134 4.38 -8.66 17.77
C ILE A 134 5.71 -8.12 18.29
N ALA A 135 6.05 -6.85 17.99
CA ALA A 135 7.28 -6.24 18.46
C ALA A 135 7.31 -6.11 19.99
N GLU A 136 6.19 -5.82 20.63
CA GLU A 136 6.05 -5.79 22.10
C GLU A 136 6.32 -7.16 22.71
N GLU A 137 5.77 -8.24 22.14
CA GLU A 137 6.03 -9.61 22.59
C GLU A 137 7.51 -9.98 22.46
N CYS A 138 8.13 -9.62 21.31
CA CYS A 138 9.56 -9.82 21.13
C CYS A 138 10.39 -9.07 22.18
N PHE A 139 10.07 -7.80 22.41
CA PHE A 139 10.81 -6.95 23.37
C PHE A 139 10.64 -7.44 24.82
N ARG A 140 9.43 -7.80 25.24
CA ARG A 140 9.14 -8.16 26.63
C ARG A 140 9.54 -9.59 26.99
N TYR A 141 9.39 -10.51 26.06
CA TYR A 141 9.42 -11.95 26.36
C TYR A 141 10.37 -12.75 25.44
N GLY A 142 10.99 -12.10 24.44
CA GLY A 142 11.83 -12.79 23.45
C GLY A 142 11.05 -13.71 22.50
N THR A 143 9.72 -13.57 22.46
CA THR A 143 8.83 -14.41 21.64
C THR A 143 7.98 -13.55 20.71
N PRO A 144 7.60 -14.04 19.52
CA PRO A 144 8.04 -15.28 18.88
C PRO A 144 9.47 -15.22 18.34
N PHE A 145 10.14 -14.05 18.41
CA PHE A 145 11.50 -13.84 17.93
C PHE A 145 12.34 -13.09 18.95
N GLU A 146 13.50 -13.66 19.28
CA GLU A 146 14.44 -13.07 20.23
C GLU A 146 15.18 -11.85 19.61
N PRO A 147 15.19 -10.69 20.29
CA PRO A 147 15.98 -9.54 19.87
C PRO A 147 17.51 -9.79 19.94
N PRO A 148 18.34 -9.10 19.11
CA PRO A 148 17.93 -8.07 18.18
C PRO A 148 17.27 -8.63 16.94
N VAL A 149 16.08 -8.15 16.59
CA VAL A 149 15.31 -8.65 15.45
C VAL A 149 14.70 -7.51 14.63
N ALA A 150 14.68 -7.69 13.31
CA ALA A 150 14.00 -6.83 12.36
C ALA A 150 12.78 -7.58 11.79
N LEU A 151 11.59 -7.12 12.12
CA LEU A 151 10.36 -7.64 11.51
C LEU A 151 10.12 -6.89 10.20
N VAL A 152 10.08 -7.63 9.10
CA VAL A 152 9.94 -7.09 7.75
C VAL A 152 8.61 -7.55 7.16
N SER A 153 7.83 -6.65 6.59
CA SER A 153 6.62 -6.99 5.84
C SER A 153 6.43 -6.11 4.61
N GLY A 154 5.67 -6.59 3.67
CA GLY A 154 5.38 -5.92 2.41
C GLY A 154 3.92 -6.06 1.98
N GLY A 155 3.68 -5.96 0.69
CA GLY A 155 2.34 -5.93 0.09
C GLY A 155 1.85 -4.52 -0.11
N GLU A 156 0.55 -4.31 -0.07
CA GLU A 156 -0.06 -2.99 -0.23
C GLU A 156 -1.26 -2.84 0.72
N MET A 157 -1.08 -2.03 1.75
CA MET A 157 -2.15 -1.73 2.70
C MET A 157 -3.20 -0.81 2.07
N THR A 158 -4.35 -0.73 2.71
CA THR A 158 -5.44 0.14 2.31
C THR A 158 -5.74 1.18 3.38
N VAL A 159 -6.38 2.29 2.96
CA VAL A 159 -6.97 3.30 3.84
C VAL A 159 -8.36 3.61 3.34
N SER A 160 -9.35 3.48 4.21
CA SER A 160 -10.74 3.82 3.91
C SER A 160 -11.00 5.28 4.24
N VAL A 161 -10.71 6.17 3.30
CA VAL A 161 -10.70 7.63 3.51
C VAL A 161 -12.11 8.22 3.74
N GLY A 162 -13.17 7.60 3.20
CA GLY A 162 -14.51 8.13 3.31
C GLY A 162 -14.62 9.55 2.75
N ASN A 163 -15.15 10.47 3.55
CA ASN A 163 -15.31 11.89 3.19
C ASN A 163 -14.18 12.80 3.73
N ALA A 164 -13.15 12.24 4.34
CA ALA A 164 -12.02 13.00 4.84
C ALA A 164 -11.24 13.67 3.69
N ARG A 165 -10.63 14.82 3.99
CA ARG A 165 -9.88 15.62 3.02
C ARG A 165 -8.45 15.88 3.47
N GLY A 166 -7.96 15.10 4.42
CA GLY A 166 -6.59 15.20 4.89
C GLY A 166 -5.58 14.78 3.81
N ILE A 167 -4.35 15.17 4.01
CA ILE A 167 -3.22 14.83 3.13
C ILE A 167 -2.38 13.77 3.82
N GLY A 168 -2.24 12.61 3.20
CA GLY A 168 -1.51 11.50 3.78
C GLY A 168 -1.42 10.31 2.85
N GLY A 169 -0.98 9.20 3.41
CA GLY A 169 -0.88 7.93 2.73
C GLY A 169 -0.85 6.77 3.71
N ARG A 170 -0.99 5.56 3.19
CA ARG A 170 -1.08 4.33 3.98
C ARG A 170 0.16 4.05 4.83
N ASN A 171 1.35 4.33 4.28
CA ASN A 171 2.62 4.14 4.98
C ASN A 171 2.84 5.20 6.05
N GLN A 172 2.43 6.42 5.79
CA GLN A 172 2.46 7.52 6.73
C GLN A 172 1.52 7.27 7.92
N GLU A 173 0.30 6.81 7.67
CA GLU A 173 -0.66 6.45 8.72
C GLU A 173 -0.18 5.26 9.54
N PHE A 174 0.42 4.25 8.89
CA PHE A 174 1.06 3.13 9.58
C PHE A 174 2.10 3.63 10.57
N ALA A 175 3.02 4.51 10.14
CA ALA A 175 4.06 5.05 10.99
C ALA A 175 3.47 5.83 12.18
N LEU A 176 2.54 6.76 11.95
CA LEU A 176 1.93 7.53 13.05
C LEU A 176 1.14 6.66 14.04
N ARG A 177 0.42 5.64 13.55
CA ARG A 177 -0.27 4.69 14.42
C ARG A 177 0.72 3.85 15.22
N ALA A 178 1.83 3.43 14.62
CA ALA A 178 2.90 2.74 15.32
C ALA A 178 3.51 3.64 16.41
N ALA A 179 3.79 4.92 16.13
CA ALA A 179 4.31 5.87 17.12
C ALA A 179 3.45 5.96 18.38
N MET A 180 2.14 5.98 18.22
CA MET A 180 1.20 6.02 19.34
C MET A 180 1.31 4.76 20.21
N ARG A 181 1.49 3.60 19.59
CA ARG A 181 1.55 2.32 20.29
C ARG A 181 2.90 2.08 20.96
N ILE A 182 4.03 2.34 20.27
CA ILE A 182 5.37 2.14 20.82
C ILE A 182 5.72 3.14 21.94
N SER A 183 5.03 4.30 22.01
CA SER A 183 5.21 5.26 23.11
C SER A 183 4.89 4.69 24.50
N GLU A 184 4.15 3.59 24.55
CA GLU A 184 3.84 2.86 25.78
C GLU A 184 4.99 1.92 26.21
N LEU A 185 5.95 1.65 25.28
CA LEU A 185 7.07 0.73 25.44
C LEU A 185 8.36 1.51 25.76
N LYS A 186 8.35 2.26 26.85
CA LYS A 186 9.49 3.12 27.23
C LYS A 186 10.77 2.32 27.42
N GLY A 187 11.85 2.84 26.84
CA GLY A 187 13.18 2.22 26.90
C GLY A 187 13.33 1.02 25.96
N SER A 188 12.36 0.79 25.07
CA SER A 188 12.44 -0.31 24.12
C SER A 188 13.45 -0.09 23.01
N GLY A 189 13.72 1.16 22.66
CA GLY A 189 14.52 1.51 21.47
C GLY A 189 13.92 1.05 20.16
N ILE A 190 12.64 0.67 20.15
CA ILE A 190 11.95 0.20 18.94
C ILE A 190 11.81 1.35 17.94
N VAL A 191 12.21 1.08 16.70
CA VAL A 191 12.05 1.99 15.55
C VAL A 191 11.16 1.33 14.51
N VAL A 192 10.22 2.09 13.96
CA VAL A 192 9.29 1.64 12.93
C VAL A 192 9.39 2.51 11.70
N GLY A 193 9.65 1.89 10.56
CA GLY A 193 9.64 2.54 9.24
C GLY A 193 8.63 1.89 8.30
N SER A 194 7.95 2.70 7.50
CA SER A 194 7.05 2.22 6.44
C SER A 194 7.14 3.15 5.24
N VAL A 195 7.32 2.57 4.05
CA VAL A 195 7.48 3.32 2.79
C VAL A 195 6.79 2.62 1.63
N ASP A 196 6.31 3.42 0.67
CA ASP A 196 6.02 2.95 -0.68
C ASP A 196 7.30 2.94 -1.50
N SER A 197 7.56 1.85 -2.21
CA SER A 197 8.79 1.67 -2.98
C SER A 197 8.91 2.60 -4.18
N ASP A 198 7.81 3.14 -4.70
CA ASP A 198 7.81 4.08 -5.83
C ASP A 198 8.16 5.53 -5.41
N GLY A 199 8.17 5.78 -4.10
CA GLY A 199 8.49 7.09 -3.54
C GLY A 199 7.27 8.01 -3.37
N THR A 200 6.05 7.49 -3.60
CA THR A 200 4.81 8.27 -3.55
C THR A 200 3.77 7.57 -2.68
N ASP A 201 3.57 8.04 -1.46
CA ASP A 201 2.59 7.46 -0.54
C ASP A 201 1.34 8.35 -0.43
N GLY A 202 0.28 7.90 -1.12
CA GLY A 202 -0.98 8.61 -1.23
C GLY A 202 -0.98 9.71 -2.32
N PRO A 203 -2.09 10.47 -2.45
CA PRO A 203 -2.26 11.47 -3.50
C PRO A 203 -1.27 12.65 -3.37
N GLY A 204 -0.59 12.71 -2.25
CA GLY A 204 0.47 13.68 -1.96
C GLY A 204 0.03 15.12 -2.06
N THR A 205 0.99 15.96 -1.84
CA THR A 205 0.88 17.40 -1.96
C THR A 205 0.77 17.89 -3.41
N GLN A 206 1.00 17.01 -4.40
CA GLN A 206 0.86 17.34 -5.83
C GLN A 206 -0.58 17.75 -6.21
N LEU A 207 -1.57 17.25 -5.48
CA LEU A 207 -2.99 17.55 -5.69
C LEU A 207 -3.54 18.62 -4.74
N ALA A 208 -2.78 19.06 -3.75
CA ALA A 208 -3.12 20.21 -2.92
C ALA A 208 -2.95 21.49 -3.75
N GLY A 209 -3.83 21.66 -4.72
CA GLY A 209 -3.78 22.74 -5.69
C GLY A 209 -3.71 24.12 -5.06
N GLY A 210 -2.75 24.91 -5.49
CA GLY A 210 -2.86 26.37 -5.43
C GLY A 210 -2.09 27.11 -4.36
N GLY A 211 -1.03 26.59 -3.85
CA GLY A 211 -0.18 27.42 -3.01
C GLY A 211 1.28 27.02 -3.18
N GLY A 212 2.07 27.81 -3.87
CA GLY A 212 3.49 27.67 -4.18
C GLY A 212 4.44 27.21 -3.06
N GLY A 213 4.08 26.19 -2.31
CA GLY A 213 4.93 25.50 -1.37
C GLY A 213 5.56 24.29 -2.05
N ASP A 214 6.86 24.12 -1.86
CA ASP A 214 7.63 22.95 -2.29
C ASP A 214 7.23 21.71 -1.45
N PHE A 215 5.98 21.27 -1.64
CA PHE A 215 5.44 20.10 -0.97
C PHE A 215 5.88 18.84 -1.71
N ARG A 216 6.94 18.26 -1.24
CA ARG A 216 7.43 16.98 -1.73
C ARG A 216 6.53 15.86 -1.23
N CYS A 217 6.14 14.95 -2.11
CA CYS A 217 5.40 13.76 -1.71
C CYS A 217 6.30 12.90 -0.80
N LEU A 218 5.78 12.53 0.37
CA LEU A 218 6.47 11.58 1.23
C LEU A 218 6.30 10.15 0.68
N ALA A 219 7.35 9.36 0.72
CA ALA A 219 7.29 7.92 0.48
C ALA A 219 6.70 7.16 1.68
N GLY A 220 6.73 7.77 2.86
CA GLY A 220 6.25 7.16 4.09
C GLY A 220 6.76 7.90 5.33
N GLY A 221 6.94 7.15 6.44
CA GLY A 221 7.40 7.72 7.70
C GLY A 221 8.28 6.76 8.50
N ILE A 222 9.09 7.35 9.40
CA ILE A 222 9.90 6.64 10.39
C ILE A 222 9.64 7.24 11.77
N VAL A 223 9.43 6.38 12.76
CA VAL A 223 9.02 6.78 14.11
C VAL A 223 9.69 5.91 15.17
N ASP A 224 9.73 6.44 16.38
CA ASP A 224 10.24 5.78 17.59
C ASP A 224 9.36 6.07 18.80
N GLU A 225 9.79 5.63 19.99
CA GLU A 225 9.05 5.81 21.25
C GLU A 225 8.93 7.28 21.68
N ALA A 226 9.81 8.17 21.18
CA ALA A 226 9.79 9.60 21.51
C ALA A 226 8.84 10.40 20.60
N THR A 227 8.44 9.85 19.48
CA THR A 227 7.67 10.55 18.43
C THR A 227 6.33 11.10 18.93
N LEU A 228 5.58 10.34 19.76
CA LEU A 228 4.30 10.83 20.32
C LEU A 228 4.52 12.00 21.29
N ALA A 229 5.57 11.94 22.13
CA ALA A 229 5.89 13.02 23.05
C ALA A 229 6.31 14.29 22.29
N ALA A 230 7.10 14.14 21.23
CA ALA A 230 7.47 15.24 20.34
C ALA A 230 6.24 15.87 19.66
N ALA A 231 5.30 15.06 19.19
CA ALA A 231 4.05 15.53 18.60
C ALA A 231 3.25 16.38 19.59
N ARG A 232 3.07 15.89 20.81
CA ARG A 232 2.39 16.63 21.90
C ARG A 232 3.10 17.93 22.23
N GLY A 233 4.42 17.93 22.26
CA GLY A 233 5.23 19.15 22.47
C GLY A 233 5.05 20.20 21.39
N LEU A 234 4.67 19.78 20.17
CA LEU A 234 4.32 20.67 19.04
C LEU A 234 2.83 20.99 18.96
N GLY A 235 2.01 20.57 19.94
CA GLY A 235 0.57 20.77 19.93
C GLY A 235 -0.16 19.92 18.88
N ILE A 236 0.43 18.80 18.43
CA ILE A 236 -0.16 17.92 17.41
C ILE A 236 -0.88 16.76 18.12
N ASP A 237 -2.18 16.62 17.85
CA ASP A 237 -2.98 15.47 18.23
C ASP A 237 -2.94 14.43 17.11
N LEU A 238 -2.05 13.44 17.24
CA LEU A 238 -1.88 12.38 16.24
C LEU A 238 -3.16 11.56 16.01
N ASP A 239 -4.00 11.39 17.04
CA ASP A 239 -5.23 10.63 16.87
C ASP A 239 -6.27 11.43 16.06
N ALA A 240 -6.36 12.73 16.26
CA ALA A 240 -7.19 13.60 15.45
C ALA A 240 -6.71 13.66 13.99
N GLU A 241 -5.39 13.75 13.76
CA GLU A 241 -4.79 13.75 12.43
C GLU A 241 -5.05 12.42 11.70
N LEU A 242 -4.93 11.29 12.39
CA LEU A 242 -5.24 9.97 11.81
C LEU A 242 -6.72 9.79 11.48
N ARG A 243 -7.64 10.31 12.32
CA ARG A 243 -9.07 10.32 11.99
C ARG A 243 -9.40 11.17 10.78
N GLY A 244 -8.63 12.23 10.58
CA GLY A 244 -8.73 13.12 9.41
C GLY A 244 -8.00 12.64 8.17
N HIS A 245 -7.30 11.49 8.23
CA HIS A 245 -6.40 11.01 7.19
C HIS A 245 -5.36 12.05 6.77
N ASN A 246 -4.83 12.80 7.75
CA ASN A 246 -3.95 13.95 7.55
C ASN A 246 -2.53 13.67 8.10
N SER A 247 -1.89 12.61 7.61
CA SER A 247 -0.61 12.13 8.16
C SER A 247 0.62 12.89 7.66
N THR A 248 0.56 13.55 6.50
CA THR A 248 1.70 14.28 5.93
C THR A 248 2.14 15.49 6.79
N PRO A 249 1.25 16.41 7.20
CA PRO A 249 1.66 17.58 7.97
C PRO A 249 2.34 17.25 9.31
N PRO A 250 1.83 16.30 10.13
CA PRO A 250 2.52 15.84 11.33
C PRO A 250 3.92 15.31 11.06
N LEU A 251 4.08 14.41 10.09
CA LEU A 251 5.38 13.82 9.76
C LEU A 251 6.41 14.86 9.31
N LEU A 252 5.98 15.86 8.54
CA LEU A 252 6.85 16.98 8.15
C LEU A 252 7.28 17.80 9.35
N LYS A 253 6.36 18.19 10.25
CA LYS A 253 6.67 18.96 11.47
C LYS A 253 7.60 18.19 12.42
N LEU A 254 7.40 16.89 12.53
CA LEU A 254 8.20 15.99 13.35
C LEU A 254 9.55 15.64 12.72
N LYS A 255 9.77 15.99 11.45
CA LYS A 255 10.93 15.55 10.65
C LYS A 255 11.05 14.02 10.58
N SER A 256 9.93 13.34 10.63
CA SER A 256 9.80 11.88 10.60
C SER A 256 9.30 11.35 9.23
N GLY A 257 9.10 12.24 8.26
CA GLY A 257 8.74 11.86 6.89
C GLY A 257 9.95 11.33 6.12
N ILE A 258 9.74 10.25 5.36
CA ILE A 258 10.72 9.70 4.44
C ILE A 258 10.46 10.27 3.05
N TYR A 259 11.50 10.82 2.45
CA TYR A 259 11.46 11.39 1.12
C TYR A 259 12.53 10.75 0.23
N THR A 260 12.10 10.10 -0.84
CA THR A 260 13.00 9.45 -1.82
C THR A 260 12.95 10.12 -3.19
N GLY A 261 11.88 10.87 -3.47
CA GLY A 261 11.50 11.20 -4.85
C GLY A 261 11.03 9.94 -5.59
N ASN A 262 10.75 10.10 -6.88
CA ASN A 262 10.37 8.96 -7.72
C ASN A 262 11.57 8.00 -7.87
N THR A 263 11.39 6.75 -7.47
CA THR A 263 12.43 5.71 -7.51
C THR A 263 12.50 4.97 -8.85
N GLY A 264 11.46 5.08 -9.68
CA GLY A 264 11.32 4.31 -10.92
C GLY A 264 10.99 2.83 -10.70
N ILE A 265 10.69 2.42 -9.47
CA ILE A 265 10.37 1.03 -9.10
C ILE A 265 8.97 1.01 -8.50
N VAL A 266 8.17 0.01 -8.87
CA VAL A 266 6.87 -0.27 -8.24
C VAL A 266 6.93 -1.69 -7.66
N GLY A 267 7.28 -1.79 -6.39
CA GLY A 267 7.41 -3.05 -5.66
C GLY A 267 6.41 -3.20 -4.51
N GLY A 268 5.49 -2.24 -4.33
CA GLY A 268 4.59 -2.15 -3.18
C GLY A 268 5.27 -1.59 -1.94
N ASP A 269 4.66 -1.80 -0.78
CA ASP A 269 5.14 -1.27 0.49
C ASP A 269 6.31 -2.09 1.07
N LEU A 270 7.16 -1.42 1.81
CA LEU A 270 8.15 -2.01 2.72
C LEU A 270 7.93 -1.46 4.12
N ARG A 271 7.70 -2.35 5.07
CA ARG A 271 7.59 -2.03 6.50
C ARG A 271 8.66 -2.75 7.28
N VAL A 272 9.33 -2.04 8.16
CA VAL A 272 10.37 -2.59 9.02
C VAL A 272 10.16 -2.13 10.45
N VAL A 273 10.20 -3.06 11.39
CA VAL A 273 10.25 -2.78 12.83
C VAL A 273 11.55 -3.33 13.36
N LEU A 274 12.41 -2.45 13.85
CA LEU A 274 13.67 -2.81 14.49
C LEU A 274 13.46 -2.91 16.01
N ILE A 275 13.82 -4.03 16.58
CA ILE A 275 13.74 -4.31 18.02
C ILE A 275 15.18 -4.60 18.47
N PRO A 276 15.86 -3.68 19.17
CA PRO A 276 17.24 -3.88 19.59
C PRO A 276 17.35 -4.96 20.67
N GLY A 277 18.56 -5.54 20.82
CA GLY A 277 18.88 -6.37 21.97
C GLY A 277 18.98 -5.54 23.25
N HIS A 278 18.82 -6.20 24.39
CA HIS A 278 18.98 -5.61 25.72
C HIS A 278 20.46 -5.33 26.03
#